data_525cf8574e379b15f3d1b86d9a1d5384
#
_entry.id   525cf8574e379b15f3d1b86d9a1d5384
#
_cell.length_a   1.000
_cell.length_b   1.000
_cell.length_c   1.000
_cell.angle_alpha   90.00
_cell.angle_beta   90.00
_cell.angle_gamma   90.00
#
_symmetry.space_group_name_H-M   'P 1'
#
loop_
_entity.id
_entity.type
_entity.pdbx_description
1 polymer ?
#
loop_
_entity_poly.entity_id
_entity_poly.type
_entity_poly.pdbx_seq_one_letter_code
_entity_poly.pdbx_strand_id
1 'polypeptide(L)'
;MQTVISIILVIGVLIFVHELGHLIVAKRSGILCREFAIGFGPKLFSVRKGETLYTIRLLPLGGYVRMAGEDPEMIQIKTGHDVLLQFDSLDQVSKIILNKSNRQQENRLIEGEPLNVQRIDLDHDLFIEGYNAADELVRYPISRKAVIVQGNQELLIAPYDRQFNSKSIGKRAATIFAGPLANFLLALIIFIGLALSLGVPSDQPIVGDVLPGSAAEEAGLMPGDRIVAVDQKVMDNWNELVQTIMINPGRELTLHVERGDSQLELVVTPDSREDNMRSGEKIGFIGVHQHFEHSILGSFVYGFRLMLEVSTLIFTSIGMLITGALGLDALAGPVGIFDFTSQAAAAGLPMLMQWTAALSVNLAILNLLPIPALDGGRLLFLLIEAVRGRPLDPQKEGLAHFIGFALLMLLILVVTWNDIQRIFFNQ
;
A
#
# COMPACT_ATOMS: atom_id res chain seq x y z
N MET A 1 4.33 -24.25 -2.22
CA MET A 1 5.14 -23.35 -3.07
C MET A 1 4.28 -22.25 -3.69
N GLN A 2 3.13 -22.59 -4.31
CA GLN A 2 2.19 -21.61 -4.92
C GLN A 2 1.74 -20.52 -3.93
N THR A 3 1.35 -20.88 -2.72
CA THR A 3 0.94 -19.97 -1.65
C THR A 3 2.00 -18.92 -1.31
N VAL A 4 3.26 -19.34 -1.11
CA VAL A 4 4.36 -18.43 -0.78
C VAL A 4 4.61 -17.42 -1.91
N ILE A 5 4.55 -17.90 -3.16
CA ILE A 5 4.70 -17.04 -4.35
C ILE A 5 3.55 -16.03 -4.41
N SER A 6 2.30 -16.46 -4.17
CA SER A 6 1.14 -15.56 -4.16
C SER A 6 1.27 -14.46 -3.11
N ILE A 7 1.73 -14.80 -1.90
CA ILE A 7 1.91 -13.83 -0.81
C ILE A 7 3.00 -12.82 -1.15
N ILE A 8 4.17 -13.28 -1.63
CA ILE A 8 5.26 -12.39 -2.04
C ILE A 8 4.80 -11.46 -3.17
N LEU A 9 4.01 -11.98 -4.12
CA LEU A 9 3.49 -11.19 -5.23
C LEU A 9 2.47 -10.16 -4.74
N VAL A 10 1.49 -10.55 -3.92
CA VAL A 10 0.47 -9.64 -3.39
C VAL A 10 1.12 -8.51 -2.58
N ILE A 11 1.91 -8.85 -1.56
CA ILE A 11 2.56 -7.85 -0.70
C ILE A 11 3.55 -7.00 -1.53
N GLY A 12 4.32 -7.64 -2.41
CA GLY A 12 5.28 -6.95 -3.28
C GLY A 12 4.62 -5.94 -4.21
N VAL A 13 3.49 -6.28 -4.84
CA VAL A 13 2.72 -5.37 -5.71
C VAL A 13 2.14 -4.20 -4.91
N LEU A 14 1.56 -4.47 -3.73
CA LEU A 14 0.99 -3.43 -2.87
C LEU A 14 2.04 -2.39 -2.46
N ILE A 15 3.19 -2.86 -1.99
CA ILE A 15 4.31 -2.00 -1.59
C ILE A 15 4.89 -1.26 -2.80
N PHE A 16 5.12 -1.98 -3.91
CA PHE A 16 5.68 -1.39 -5.12
C PHE A 16 4.82 -0.23 -5.64
N VAL A 17 3.50 -0.41 -5.72
CA VAL A 17 2.59 0.61 -6.23
C VAL A 17 2.52 1.80 -5.27
N HIS A 18 2.52 1.56 -3.97
CA HIS A 18 2.57 2.60 -2.95
C HIS A 18 3.81 3.48 -3.10
N GLU A 19 5.00 2.87 -3.09
CA GLU A 19 6.27 3.60 -3.21
C GLU A 19 6.42 4.27 -4.58
N LEU A 20 5.88 3.64 -5.64
CA LEU A 20 5.87 4.21 -6.98
C LEU A 20 5.05 5.50 -7.03
N GLY A 21 3.94 5.57 -6.30
CA GLY A 21 3.14 6.79 -6.13
C GLY A 21 4.00 7.95 -5.61
N HIS A 22 4.70 7.75 -4.49
CA HIS A 22 5.62 8.73 -3.92
C HIS A 22 6.72 9.13 -4.92
N LEU A 23 7.37 8.15 -5.54
CA LEU A 23 8.47 8.39 -6.48
C LEU A 23 8.05 9.27 -7.67
N ILE A 24 6.89 8.96 -8.28
CA ILE A 24 6.41 9.68 -9.47
C ILE A 24 6.14 11.14 -9.12
N VAL A 25 5.45 11.41 -8.02
CA VAL A 25 5.08 12.77 -7.64
C VAL A 25 6.28 13.54 -7.11
N ALA A 26 7.19 12.90 -6.35
CA ALA A 26 8.45 13.49 -5.91
C ALA A 26 9.28 13.97 -7.12
N LYS A 27 9.50 13.10 -8.11
CA LYS A 27 10.26 13.47 -9.33
C LYS A 27 9.58 14.58 -10.13
N ARG A 28 8.26 14.55 -10.29
CA ARG A 28 7.49 15.62 -10.93
C ARG A 28 7.56 16.94 -10.16
N SER A 29 7.72 16.89 -8.84
CA SER A 29 7.92 18.06 -7.99
C SER A 29 9.36 18.59 -8.03
N GLY A 30 10.27 17.94 -8.77
CA GLY A 30 11.69 18.29 -8.87
C GLY A 30 12.48 17.94 -7.61
N ILE A 31 12.07 16.91 -6.87
CA ILE A 31 12.78 16.37 -5.72
C ILE A 31 13.75 15.29 -6.19
N LEU A 32 14.98 15.34 -5.70
CA LEU A 32 15.97 14.29 -5.97
C LEU A 32 15.63 13.03 -5.17
N CYS A 33 15.27 11.94 -5.88
CA CYS A 33 15.05 10.63 -5.29
C CYS A 33 16.32 9.78 -5.47
N ARG A 34 17.04 9.55 -4.39
CA ARG A 34 18.32 8.82 -4.41
C ARG A 34 18.16 7.32 -4.50
N GLU A 35 17.18 6.77 -3.79
CA GLU A 35 16.90 5.32 -3.79
C GLU A 35 15.40 5.08 -3.77
N PHE A 36 14.99 4.07 -4.54
CA PHE A 36 13.67 3.46 -4.53
C PHE A 36 13.86 2.00 -4.14
N ALA A 37 13.34 1.59 -3.00
CA ALA A 37 13.58 0.27 -2.46
C ALA A 37 12.27 -0.47 -2.16
N ILE A 38 12.23 -1.75 -2.57
CA ILE A 38 11.20 -2.68 -2.15
C ILE A 38 11.84 -3.62 -1.14
N GLY A 39 11.29 -3.65 0.09
CA GLY A 39 11.83 -4.44 1.19
C GLY A 39 12.90 -3.73 2.01
N PHE A 40 13.37 -4.44 3.03
CA PHE A 40 14.43 -4.02 3.94
C PHE A 40 15.57 -5.04 3.99
N GLY A 41 16.68 -4.68 4.64
CA GLY A 41 17.81 -5.56 4.82
C GLY A 41 18.81 -5.57 3.65
N PRO A 42 19.56 -6.67 3.45
CA PRO A 42 20.56 -6.78 2.39
C PRO A 42 19.96 -6.63 0.99
N LYS A 43 20.71 -6.00 0.07
CA LYS A 43 20.32 -5.84 -1.34
C LYS A 43 20.44 -7.19 -2.06
N LEU A 44 19.35 -7.67 -2.64
CA LEU A 44 19.35 -8.84 -3.53
C LEU A 44 19.64 -8.43 -4.97
N PHE A 45 19.02 -7.33 -5.40
CA PHE A 45 19.17 -6.77 -6.73
C PHE A 45 19.22 -5.25 -6.67
N SER A 46 20.08 -4.64 -7.49
CA SER A 46 20.13 -3.19 -7.59
C SER A 46 20.52 -2.74 -9.00
N VAL A 47 19.83 -1.72 -9.49
CA VAL A 47 20.13 -1.08 -10.77
C VAL A 47 20.01 0.44 -10.63
N ARG A 48 20.99 1.18 -11.15
CA ARG A 48 20.93 2.65 -11.19
C ARG A 48 20.35 3.09 -12.54
N LYS A 49 19.27 3.86 -12.50
CA LYS A 49 18.69 4.49 -13.70
C LYS A 49 18.63 6.00 -13.47
N GLY A 50 19.50 6.72 -14.17
CA GLY A 50 19.71 8.15 -13.92
C GLY A 50 20.26 8.40 -12.52
N GLU A 51 19.59 9.25 -11.75
CA GLU A 51 20.00 9.64 -10.40
C GLU A 51 19.45 8.72 -9.29
N THR A 52 18.54 7.79 -9.64
CA THR A 52 17.87 6.93 -8.67
C THR A 52 18.43 5.52 -8.72
N LEU A 53 18.77 4.97 -7.57
CA LEU A 53 19.11 3.57 -7.36
C LEU A 53 17.83 2.78 -7.06
N TYR A 54 17.47 1.84 -7.92
CA TYR A 54 16.33 0.92 -7.71
C TYR A 54 16.86 -0.34 -7.07
N THR A 55 16.27 -0.76 -5.94
CA THR A 55 16.72 -1.93 -5.19
C THR A 55 15.57 -2.84 -4.80
N ILE A 56 15.82 -4.15 -4.85
CA ILE A 56 15.01 -5.18 -4.21
C ILE A 56 15.81 -5.75 -3.06
N ARG A 57 15.21 -5.82 -1.87
CA ARG A 57 15.86 -6.24 -0.64
C ARG A 57 15.25 -7.53 -0.10
N LEU A 58 15.95 -8.20 0.79
CA LEU A 58 15.63 -9.56 1.23
C LEU A 58 14.31 -9.67 1.98
N LEU A 59 13.95 -8.71 2.82
CA LEU A 59 12.76 -8.75 3.67
C LEU A 59 11.63 -7.94 3.04
N PRO A 60 10.55 -8.55 2.52
CA PRO A 60 9.45 -7.85 1.87
C PRO A 60 8.46 -7.22 2.89
N LEU A 61 8.99 -6.55 3.92
CA LEU A 61 8.22 -5.96 5.02
C LEU A 61 7.97 -4.45 4.83
N GLY A 62 7.88 -3.97 3.59
CA GLY A 62 7.68 -2.57 3.27
C GLY A 62 8.59 -2.10 2.15
N GLY A 63 8.65 -0.79 1.93
CA GLY A 63 9.50 -0.14 0.96
C GLY A 63 9.87 1.27 1.42
N TYR A 64 10.61 1.99 0.59
CA TYR A 64 10.85 3.41 0.82
C TYR A 64 11.36 4.10 -0.45
N VAL A 65 11.05 5.40 -0.53
CA VAL A 65 11.67 6.32 -1.48
C VAL A 65 12.55 7.27 -0.68
N ARG A 66 13.89 7.16 -0.83
CA ARG A 66 14.79 8.10 -0.18
C ARG A 66 14.84 9.40 -0.96
N MET A 67 14.18 10.41 -0.45
CA MET A 67 14.18 11.77 -0.99
C MET A 67 15.25 12.61 -0.31
N ALA A 68 15.94 13.45 -1.09
CA ALA A 68 16.92 14.36 -0.52
C ALA A 68 16.25 15.43 0.33
N GLY A 69 16.85 15.78 1.46
CA GLY A 69 16.35 16.78 2.41
C GLY A 69 15.11 16.37 3.19
N GLU A 70 14.75 15.09 3.20
CA GLU A 70 13.71 14.54 4.04
C GLU A 70 14.29 14.04 5.36
N ASP A 71 15.32 13.19 5.25
CA ASP A 71 16.07 12.68 6.40
C ASP A 71 17.43 13.39 6.52
N PRO A 72 18.04 13.40 7.73
CA PRO A 72 19.38 13.90 7.92
C PRO A 72 20.38 13.21 6.97
N GLU A 73 21.27 13.99 6.37
CA GLU A 73 22.29 13.45 5.47
C GLU A 73 23.19 12.46 6.19
N MET A 74 23.34 11.25 5.61
CA MET A 74 24.17 10.19 6.20
C MET A 74 25.67 10.51 6.17
N ILE A 75 26.10 11.30 5.19
CA ILE A 75 27.51 11.70 5.01
C ILE A 75 27.59 13.20 5.23
N GLN A 76 28.27 13.59 6.31
CA GLN A 76 28.54 14.99 6.61
C GLN A 76 30.03 15.26 6.48
N ILE A 77 30.39 16.26 5.68
CA ILE A 77 31.73 16.79 5.59
C ILE A 77 31.86 17.92 6.59
N LYS A 78 32.81 17.78 7.52
CA LYS A 78 33.05 18.79 8.57
C LYS A 78 34.38 19.51 8.30
N THR A 79 34.50 20.69 8.86
CA THR A 79 35.78 21.44 8.89
C THR A 79 36.88 20.53 9.46
N GLY A 80 38.06 20.53 8.81
CA GLY A 80 39.21 19.71 9.16
C GLY A 80 39.21 18.31 8.54
N HIS A 81 38.18 17.93 7.77
CA HIS A 81 38.24 16.68 7.03
C HIS A 81 39.19 16.78 5.84
N ASP A 82 40.05 15.77 5.67
CA ASP A 82 40.86 15.60 4.47
C ASP A 82 40.06 14.87 3.41
N VAL A 83 39.95 15.47 2.23
CA VAL A 83 39.22 14.93 1.09
C VAL A 83 40.08 14.91 -0.15
N LEU A 84 39.76 14.04 -1.11
CA LEU A 84 40.32 14.10 -2.47
C LEU A 84 39.25 14.61 -3.41
N LEU A 85 39.56 15.61 -4.21
CA LEU A 85 38.69 16.24 -5.18
C LEU A 85 38.99 15.73 -6.59
N GLN A 86 37.97 15.34 -7.32
CA GLN A 86 38.06 15.09 -8.76
C GLN A 86 37.20 16.14 -9.49
N PHE A 87 37.68 16.63 -10.60
CA PHE A 87 37.09 17.70 -11.38
C PHE A 87 36.43 17.17 -12.65
N ASP A 88 35.45 17.89 -13.16
CA ASP A 88 34.88 17.67 -14.48
C ASP A 88 35.61 18.51 -15.54
N SER A 89 35.16 18.45 -16.79
CA SER A 89 35.72 19.21 -17.91
C SER A 89 35.52 20.73 -17.81
N LEU A 90 34.75 21.20 -16.83
CA LEU A 90 34.47 22.61 -16.56
C LEU A 90 35.19 23.13 -15.31
N ASP A 91 36.20 22.39 -14.83
CA ASP A 91 36.91 22.67 -13.58
C ASP A 91 36.01 22.78 -12.34
N GLN A 92 34.87 22.10 -12.34
CA GLN A 92 34.01 21.96 -11.19
C GLN A 92 34.27 20.64 -10.48
N VAL A 93 34.18 20.64 -9.16
CA VAL A 93 34.31 19.41 -8.36
C VAL A 93 33.16 18.47 -8.69
N SER A 94 33.47 17.36 -9.33
CA SER A 94 32.51 16.31 -9.72
C SER A 94 32.44 15.16 -8.70
N LYS A 95 33.52 14.95 -7.93
CA LYS A 95 33.57 13.92 -6.89
C LYS A 95 34.39 14.40 -5.70
N ILE A 96 33.84 14.15 -4.48
CA ILE A 96 34.47 14.43 -3.19
C ILE A 96 34.67 13.08 -2.50
N ILE A 97 35.89 12.65 -2.30
CA ILE A 97 36.24 11.35 -1.72
C ILE A 97 36.73 11.58 -0.30
N LEU A 98 35.93 11.09 0.69
CA LEU A 98 36.32 11.12 2.09
C LEU A 98 37.28 9.99 2.40
N ASN A 99 38.49 10.35 2.74
CA ASN A 99 39.55 9.39 3.10
C ASN A 99 39.36 8.95 4.56
N LYS A 100 38.74 7.82 4.81
CA LYS A 100 38.95 7.12 6.09
C LYS A 100 40.28 6.37 5.99
N SER A 101 41.20 6.75 6.83
CA SER A 101 42.54 6.26 7.10
C SER A 101 42.80 4.75 6.89
N ASN A 102 42.71 4.25 5.66
CA ASN A 102 43.20 2.94 5.26
C ASN A 102 44.03 3.07 3.96
N ARG A 103 45.10 3.88 4.04
CA ARG A 103 46.12 4.01 2.96
C ARG A 103 46.86 2.72 2.64
N GLN A 104 46.58 1.59 3.28
CA GLN A 104 47.41 0.38 3.17
C GLN A 104 46.75 -0.80 2.45
N GLN A 105 45.46 -0.76 2.02
CA GLN A 105 44.79 -1.95 1.46
C GLN A 105 44.28 -1.87 0.03
N GLU A 106 44.24 -0.72 -0.63
CA GLU A 106 43.90 -0.68 -2.06
C GLU A 106 44.96 0.05 -2.87
N ASN A 107 45.74 -0.73 -3.61
CA ASN A 107 46.74 -0.31 -4.62
C ASN A 107 46.11 0.37 -5.85
N ARG A 108 45.05 1.14 -5.68
CA ARG A 108 44.53 2.04 -6.72
C ARG A 108 44.94 3.46 -6.34
N LEU A 109 45.88 4.01 -7.09
CA LEU A 109 46.18 5.43 -7.14
C LEU A 109 44.85 6.16 -7.51
N ILE A 110 44.10 6.61 -6.51
CA ILE A 110 42.92 7.46 -6.77
C ILE A 110 43.50 8.82 -7.12
N GLU A 111 43.44 9.17 -8.41
CA GLU A 111 43.82 10.50 -8.90
C GLU A 111 42.83 11.54 -8.34
N GLY A 112 43.33 12.57 -7.70
CA GLY A 112 42.55 13.66 -7.16
C GLY A 112 43.40 14.67 -6.43
N GLU A 113 42.93 15.90 -6.32
CA GLU A 113 43.60 16.98 -5.58
C GLU A 113 43.24 16.89 -4.09
N PRO A 114 44.22 16.77 -3.19
CA PRO A 114 43.96 16.74 -1.75
C PRO A 114 43.57 18.11 -1.24
N LEU A 115 42.56 18.15 -0.37
CA LEU A 115 42.09 19.37 0.27
C LEU A 115 41.74 19.12 1.73
N ASN A 116 42.25 19.95 2.64
CA ASN A 116 41.80 20.00 4.02
C ASN A 116 40.66 21.01 4.11
N VAL A 117 39.42 20.53 4.33
CA VAL A 117 38.20 21.33 4.23
C VAL A 117 38.10 22.35 5.37
N GLN A 118 37.95 23.62 5.02
CA GLN A 118 37.64 24.70 5.96
C GLN A 118 36.16 25.12 5.93
N ARG A 119 35.62 25.24 4.73
CA ARG A 119 34.21 25.57 4.50
C ARG A 119 33.68 24.77 3.33
N ILE A 120 32.42 24.35 3.43
CA ILE A 120 31.72 23.69 2.33
C ILE A 120 30.24 24.08 2.36
N ASP A 121 29.67 24.35 1.19
CA ASP A 121 28.25 24.54 0.99
C ASP A 121 27.80 23.63 -0.16
N LEU A 122 26.97 22.64 0.17
CA LEU A 122 26.42 21.68 -0.77
C LEU A 122 24.95 21.98 -1.15
N ASP A 123 24.39 23.01 -0.53
CA ASP A 123 22.97 23.31 -0.63
C ASP A 123 22.71 24.53 -1.53
N HIS A 124 23.36 25.67 -1.27
CA HIS A 124 23.08 26.95 -1.92
C HIS A 124 24.15 27.36 -2.92
N ASP A 125 25.34 27.71 -2.45
CA ASP A 125 26.39 28.29 -3.29
C ASP A 125 27.26 27.25 -4.00
N LEU A 126 27.16 25.98 -3.61
CA LEU A 126 27.87 24.83 -4.17
C LEU A 126 29.37 25.09 -4.32
N PHE A 127 30.07 25.26 -3.22
CA PHE A 127 31.51 25.40 -3.18
C PHE A 127 32.15 24.59 -2.06
N ILE A 128 33.42 24.33 -2.22
CA ILE A 128 34.31 23.79 -1.20
C ILE A 128 35.55 24.67 -1.13
N GLU A 129 35.97 25.02 0.09
CA GLU A 129 37.09 25.86 0.38
C GLU A 129 37.97 25.17 1.41
N GLY A 130 39.28 25.18 1.20
CA GLY A 130 40.20 24.52 2.10
C GLY A 130 41.67 24.71 1.69
N TYR A 131 42.58 24.14 2.49
CA TYR A 131 44.02 24.17 2.19
C TYR A 131 44.41 23.04 1.25
N ASN A 132 45.08 23.38 0.16
CA ASN A 132 45.67 22.41 -0.77
C ASN A 132 46.99 21.81 -0.25
N ALA A 133 47.63 20.95 -1.03
CA ALA A 133 48.91 20.34 -0.68
C ALA A 133 50.09 21.34 -0.51
N ALA A 134 49.96 22.56 -1.05
CA ALA A 134 50.93 23.65 -0.90
C ALA A 134 50.58 24.59 0.29
N ASP A 135 49.63 24.22 1.12
CA ASP A 135 49.13 25.01 2.26
C ASP A 135 48.53 26.36 1.84
N GLU A 136 48.01 26.42 0.60
CA GLU A 136 47.30 27.59 0.06
C GLU A 136 45.81 27.44 0.24
N LEU A 137 45.12 28.51 0.68
CA LEU A 137 43.65 28.52 0.76
C LEU A 137 43.05 28.67 -0.63
N VAL A 138 42.39 27.64 -1.08
CA VAL A 138 41.74 27.58 -2.40
C VAL A 138 40.24 27.34 -2.29
N ARG A 139 39.51 27.83 -3.29
CA ARG A 139 38.05 27.65 -3.36
C ARG A 139 37.66 27.12 -4.71
N TYR A 140 36.91 25.99 -4.70
CA TYR A 140 36.45 25.34 -5.92
C TYR A 140 34.92 25.30 -5.99
N PRO A 141 34.32 25.57 -7.17
CA PRO A 141 32.90 25.36 -7.40
C PRO A 141 32.60 23.86 -7.45
N ILE A 142 31.42 23.48 -6.94
CA ILE A 142 30.97 22.08 -6.95
C ILE A 142 29.90 21.92 -8.03
N SER A 143 30.04 20.88 -8.85
CA SER A 143 29.06 20.52 -9.87
C SER A 143 27.74 20.12 -9.21
N ARG A 144 26.60 20.56 -9.77
CA ARG A 144 25.26 20.18 -9.27
C ARG A 144 24.98 18.66 -9.26
N LYS A 145 25.82 17.89 -9.96
CA LYS A 145 25.75 16.43 -10.03
C LYS A 145 26.93 15.77 -9.31
N ALA A 146 27.64 16.50 -8.49
CA ALA A 146 28.78 15.95 -7.77
C ALA A 146 28.34 14.80 -6.84
N VAL A 147 29.27 13.89 -6.60
CA VAL A 147 29.07 12.69 -5.78
C VAL A 147 30.03 12.72 -4.62
N ILE A 148 29.54 12.48 -3.41
CA ILE A 148 30.36 12.25 -2.23
C ILE A 148 30.59 10.74 -2.10
N VAL A 149 31.85 10.34 -1.97
CA VAL A 149 32.26 8.93 -1.83
C VAL A 149 32.84 8.69 -0.46
N GLN A 150 32.28 7.75 0.28
CA GLN A 150 32.81 7.30 1.57
C GLN A 150 32.84 5.77 1.61
N GLY A 151 34.00 5.18 1.48
CA GLY A 151 34.18 3.73 1.30
C GLY A 151 33.43 3.27 0.02
N ASN A 152 32.55 2.30 0.17
CA ASN A 152 31.74 1.78 -0.93
C ASN A 152 30.39 2.54 -1.15
N GLN A 153 30.19 3.64 -0.45
CA GLN A 153 28.96 4.42 -0.56
C GLN A 153 29.18 5.65 -1.44
N GLU A 154 28.31 5.83 -2.41
CA GLU A 154 28.24 7.02 -3.25
C GLU A 154 26.94 7.76 -2.95
N LEU A 155 27.05 9.04 -2.60
CA LEU A 155 25.92 9.91 -2.32
C LEU A 155 25.92 11.07 -3.31
N LEU A 156 24.89 11.16 -4.16
CA LEU A 156 24.70 12.32 -5.04
C LEU A 156 24.31 13.53 -4.19
N ILE A 157 25.00 14.67 -4.38
CA ILE A 157 24.63 15.90 -3.69
C ILE A 157 23.24 16.36 -4.13
N ALA A 158 22.56 17.08 -3.26
CA ALA A 158 21.22 17.61 -3.54
C ALA A 158 21.20 19.10 -3.26
N PRO A 159 21.40 19.98 -4.28
CA PRO A 159 21.20 21.39 -4.11
C PRO A 159 19.83 21.71 -3.50
N TYR A 160 19.74 22.78 -2.73
CA TYR A 160 18.55 23.13 -1.94
C TYR A 160 17.25 23.08 -2.75
N ASP A 161 17.28 23.59 -3.99
CA ASP A 161 16.14 23.57 -4.91
C ASP A 161 15.68 22.18 -5.33
N ARG A 162 16.44 21.11 -5.00
CA ARG A 162 16.11 19.71 -5.29
C ARG A 162 15.79 18.88 -4.03
N GLN A 163 15.74 19.51 -2.88
CA GLN A 163 15.41 18.88 -1.61
C GLN A 163 13.89 18.91 -1.35
N PHE A 164 13.40 17.93 -0.62
CA PHE A 164 11.98 17.83 -0.21
C PHE A 164 11.55 19.07 0.57
N ASN A 165 12.34 19.45 1.59
CA ASN A 165 12.02 20.57 2.47
C ASN A 165 12.04 21.94 1.78
N SER A 166 12.65 22.07 0.60
CA SER A 166 12.64 23.30 -0.21
C SER A 166 11.34 23.49 -0.98
N LYS A 167 10.51 22.47 -1.09
CA LYS A 167 9.28 22.53 -1.86
C LYS A 167 8.14 23.17 -1.07
N SER A 168 7.19 23.77 -1.80
CA SER A 168 5.97 24.27 -1.17
C SER A 168 5.23 23.16 -0.44
N ILE A 169 4.49 23.53 0.63
CA ILE A 169 3.69 22.59 1.43
C ILE A 169 2.79 21.74 0.55
N GLY A 170 2.13 22.34 -0.47
CA GLY A 170 1.28 21.60 -1.40
C GLY A 170 2.02 20.52 -2.19
N LYS A 171 3.26 20.78 -2.67
CA LYS A 171 4.07 19.78 -3.37
C LYS A 171 4.53 18.66 -2.43
N ARG A 172 4.90 19.01 -1.19
CA ARG A 172 5.28 18.03 -0.15
C ARG A 172 4.08 17.16 0.22
N ALA A 173 2.92 17.76 0.47
CA ALA A 173 1.69 17.04 0.78
C ALA A 173 1.25 16.12 -0.37
N ALA A 174 1.29 16.61 -1.63
CA ALA A 174 0.99 15.79 -2.80
C ALA A 174 1.94 14.60 -2.94
N THR A 175 3.23 14.79 -2.63
CA THR A 175 4.22 13.71 -2.68
C THR A 175 3.91 12.62 -1.64
N ILE A 176 3.56 13.01 -0.41
CA ILE A 176 3.22 12.05 0.65
C ILE A 176 1.85 11.38 0.36
N PHE A 177 0.84 12.14 -0.07
CA PHE A 177 -0.48 11.59 -0.38
C PHE A 177 -0.48 10.62 -1.58
N ALA A 178 0.52 10.73 -2.46
CA ALA A 178 0.60 9.94 -3.69
C ALA A 178 0.73 8.43 -3.47
N GLY A 179 1.37 7.98 -2.38
CA GLY A 179 1.46 6.56 -2.03
C GLY A 179 0.09 5.95 -1.76
N PRO A 180 -0.65 6.45 -0.74
CA PRO A 180 -2.01 6.01 -0.48
C PRO A 180 -2.94 6.12 -1.69
N LEU A 181 -2.87 7.21 -2.45
CA LEU A 181 -3.65 7.39 -3.68
C LEU A 181 -3.36 6.32 -4.72
N ALA A 182 -2.09 5.94 -4.89
CA ALA A 182 -1.71 4.88 -5.84
C ALA A 182 -2.32 3.53 -5.45
N ASN A 183 -2.44 3.24 -4.15
CA ASN A 183 -3.10 2.03 -3.67
C ASN A 183 -4.62 2.07 -3.88
N PHE A 184 -5.28 3.20 -3.71
CA PHE A 184 -6.70 3.34 -4.10
C PHE A 184 -6.90 3.12 -5.60
N LEU A 185 -6.01 3.68 -6.44
CA LEU A 185 -6.06 3.48 -7.88
C LEU A 185 -5.82 2.02 -8.27
N LEU A 186 -4.89 1.33 -7.60
CA LEU A 186 -4.66 -0.10 -7.83
C LEU A 186 -5.91 -0.91 -7.51
N ALA A 187 -6.53 -0.69 -6.36
CA ALA A 187 -7.76 -1.37 -5.97
C ALA A 187 -8.89 -1.13 -6.97
N LEU A 188 -9.08 0.12 -7.38
CA LEU A 188 -10.09 0.49 -8.38
C LEU A 188 -9.86 -0.23 -9.72
N ILE A 189 -8.61 -0.26 -10.21
CA ILE A 189 -8.25 -0.97 -11.45
C ILE A 189 -8.56 -2.47 -11.33
N ILE A 190 -8.23 -3.09 -10.20
CA ILE A 190 -8.50 -4.51 -9.97
C ILE A 190 -10.00 -4.77 -9.91
N PHE A 191 -10.79 -3.99 -9.17
CA PHE A 191 -12.24 -4.18 -9.06
C PHE A 191 -12.93 -3.98 -10.41
N ILE A 192 -12.56 -2.96 -11.19
CA ILE A 192 -13.08 -2.76 -12.55
C ILE A 192 -12.68 -3.94 -13.44
N GLY A 193 -11.42 -4.39 -13.40
CA GLY A 193 -10.94 -5.52 -14.16
C GLY A 193 -11.72 -6.82 -13.87
N LEU A 194 -11.99 -7.07 -12.58
CA LEU A 194 -12.83 -8.20 -12.16
C LEU A 194 -14.26 -8.07 -12.69
N ALA A 195 -14.88 -6.90 -12.57
CA ALA A 195 -16.23 -6.64 -13.06
C ALA A 195 -16.34 -6.76 -14.59
N LEU A 196 -15.31 -6.34 -15.33
CA LEU A 196 -15.25 -6.54 -16.79
C LEU A 196 -15.10 -8.01 -17.18
N SER A 197 -14.39 -8.78 -16.37
CA SER A 197 -14.11 -10.20 -16.65
C SER A 197 -15.26 -11.12 -16.23
N LEU A 198 -15.82 -10.91 -15.05
CA LEU A 198 -16.83 -11.78 -14.43
C LEU A 198 -18.25 -11.29 -14.68
N GLY A 199 -18.42 -10.03 -15.09
CA GLY A 199 -19.70 -9.35 -15.13
C GLY A 199 -20.00 -8.57 -13.84
N VAL A 200 -21.10 -7.84 -13.88
CA VAL A 200 -21.67 -7.09 -12.75
C VAL A 200 -22.89 -7.84 -12.26
N PRO A 201 -23.05 -8.09 -10.95
CA PRO A 201 -24.27 -8.72 -10.43
C PRO A 201 -25.49 -7.86 -10.77
N SER A 202 -26.50 -8.48 -11.38
CA SER A 202 -27.76 -7.83 -11.74
C SER A 202 -28.58 -7.59 -10.48
N ASP A 203 -29.12 -6.39 -10.31
CA ASP A 203 -30.00 -6.10 -9.16
C ASP A 203 -31.35 -6.81 -9.27
N GLN A 204 -31.68 -7.28 -10.47
CA GLN A 204 -32.93 -8.02 -10.71
C GLN A 204 -32.88 -9.41 -10.04
N PRO A 205 -34.04 -9.93 -9.56
CA PRO A 205 -34.10 -11.23 -8.92
C PRO A 205 -34.08 -12.38 -9.96
N ILE A 206 -32.97 -12.42 -10.71
CA ILE A 206 -32.71 -13.43 -11.76
C ILE A 206 -31.71 -14.44 -11.25
N VAL A 207 -32.01 -15.72 -11.39
CA VAL A 207 -31.15 -16.84 -11.07
C VAL A 207 -30.00 -16.92 -12.08
N GLY A 208 -28.76 -16.82 -11.60
CA GLY A 208 -27.56 -17.03 -12.44
C GLY A 208 -27.24 -18.52 -12.55
N ASP A 209 -26.77 -19.12 -11.47
CA ASP A 209 -26.46 -20.53 -11.39
C ASP A 209 -27.23 -21.20 -10.26
N VAL A 210 -27.50 -22.49 -10.40
CA VAL A 210 -28.14 -23.34 -9.39
C VAL A 210 -27.10 -24.37 -8.92
N LEU A 211 -26.90 -24.46 -7.60
CA LEU A 211 -25.96 -25.40 -7.01
C LEU A 211 -26.51 -26.83 -7.09
N PRO A 212 -25.70 -27.80 -7.56
CA PRO A 212 -26.11 -29.21 -7.58
C PRO A 212 -26.45 -29.74 -6.16
N GLY A 213 -27.54 -30.49 -6.05
CA GLY A 213 -28.04 -31.05 -4.79
C GLY A 213 -28.64 -30.01 -3.83
N SER A 214 -28.99 -28.81 -4.31
CA SER A 214 -29.61 -27.76 -3.49
C SER A 214 -31.12 -27.80 -3.56
N ALA A 215 -31.79 -27.17 -2.58
CA ALA A 215 -33.24 -27.01 -2.55
C ALA A 215 -33.79 -26.31 -3.82
N ALA A 216 -33.02 -25.44 -4.45
CA ALA A 216 -33.38 -24.79 -5.71
C ALA A 216 -33.37 -25.77 -6.89
N GLU A 217 -32.39 -26.68 -6.97
CA GLU A 217 -32.38 -27.70 -8.00
C GLU A 217 -33.51 -28.69 -7.82
N GLU A 218 -33.79 -29.15 -6.59
CA GLU A 218 -34.89 -30.04 -6.28
C GLU A 218 -36.27 -29.42 -6.62
N ALA A 219 -36.41 -28.10 -6.41
CA ALA A 219 -37.58 -27.34 -6.80
C ALA A 219 -37.71 -27.12 -8.32
N GLY A 220 -36.65 -27.42 -9.10
CA GLY A 220 -36.67 -27.26 -10.55
C GLY A 220 -36.37 -25.83 -11.03
N LEU A 221 -35.71 -25.00 -10.20
CA LEU A 221 -35.16 -23.71 -10.65
C LEU A 221 -34.04 -23.90 -11.68
N MET A 222 -33.97 -23.01 -12.65
CA MET A 222 -32.97 -23.04 -13.73
C MET A 222 -32.28 -21.68 -13.87
N PRO A 223 -31.04 -21.65 -14.40
CA PRO A 223 -30.40 -20.41 -14.79
C PRO A 223 -31.26 -19.59 -15.75
N GLY A 224 -31.36 -18.28 -15.50
CA GLY A 224 -32.23 -17.36 -16.25
C GLY A 224 -33.64 -17.19 -15.72
N ASP A 225 -34.05 -17.95 -14.71
CA ASP A 225 -35.36 -17.78 -14.06
C ASP A 225 -35.42 -16.44 -13.34
N ARG A 226 -36.51 -15.68 -13.54
CA ARG A 226 -36.77 -14.46 -12.78
C ARG A 226 -37.82 -14.76 -11.73
N ILE A 227 -37.47 -14.56 -10.45
CA ILE A 227 -38.34 -14.78 -9.31
C ILE A 227 -39.12 -13.48 -9.06
N VAL A 228 -40.37 -13.40 -9.50
CA VAL A 228 -41.19 -12.19 -9.43
C VAL A 228 -41.90 -12.04 -8.09
N ALA A 229 -42.18 -13.16 -7.40
CA ALA A 229 -42.79 -13.13 -6.07
C ALA A 229 -42.38 -14.39 -5.27
N VAL A 230 -42.39 -14.24 -3.92
CA VAL A 230 -42.26 -15.34 -2.96
C VAL A 230 -43.56 -15.30 -2.09
N ASP A 231 -44.33 -16.38 -2.12
CA ASP A 231 -45.71 -16.40 -1.58
C ASP A 231 -46.54 -15.27 -2.19
N GLN A 232 -46.97 -14.33 -1.34
CA GLN A 232 -47.77 -13.17 -1.78
C GLN A 232 -46.93 -11.89 -1.89
N LYS A 233 -45.60 -11.94 -1.65
CA LYS A 233 -44.72 -10.78 -1.63
C LYS A 233 -43.99 -10.67 -2.97
N VAL A 234 -44.20 -9.56 -3.69
CA VAL A 234 -43.47 -9.25 -4.93
C VAL A 234 -41.98 -8.97 -4.59
N MET A 235 -41.09 -9.46 -5.44
CA MET A 235 -39.62 -9.27 -5.31
C MET A 235 -39.17 -8.20 -6.32
N ASP A 236 -38.79 -7.03 -5.83
CA ASP A 236 -38.30 -5.95 -6.67
C ASP A 236 -36.80 -6.09 -7.03
N ASN A 237 -36.06 -6.68 -6.15
CA ASN A 237 -34.59 -6.82 -6.31
C ASN A 237 -34.04 -8.10 -5.67
N TRP A 238 -32.77 -8.41 -6.01
CA TRP A 238 -32.08 -9.60 -5.51
C TRP A 238 -31.93 -9.61 -3.97
N ASN A 239 -31.62 -8.46 -3.38
CA ASN A 239 -31.43 -8.38 -1.93
C ASN A 239 -32.73 -8.72 -1.17
N GLU A 240 -33.86 -8.27 -1.67
CA GLU A 240 -35.16 -8.57 -1.07
C GLU A 240 -35.50 -10.06 -1.16
N LEU A 241 -35.16 -10.70 -2.30
CA LEU A 241 -35.28 -12.14 -2.46
C LEU A 241 -34.40 -12.89 -1.43
N VAL A 242 -33.12 -12.51 -1.33
CA VAL A 242 -32.17 -13.11 -0.37
C VAL A 242 -32.68 -12.96 1.06
N GLN A 243 -33.09 -11.77 1.47
CA GLN A 243 -33.62 -11.54 2.83
C GLN A 243 -34.87 -12.37 3.09
N THR A 244 -35.79 -12.47 2.12
CA THR A 244 -37.00 -13.25 2.28
C THR A 244 -36.74 -14.73 2.46
N ILE A 245 -35.75 -15.28 1.74
CA ILE A 245 -35.31 -16.67 1.89
C ILE A 245 -34.61 -16.88 3.22
N MET A 246 -33.68 -15.99 3.60
CA MET A 246 -32.87 -16.11 4.82
C MET A 246 -33.70 -16.18 6.11
N ILE A 247 -34.80 -15.40 6.18
CA ILE A 247 -35.65 -15.37 7.39
C ILE A 247 -36.65 -16.54 7.48
N ASN A 248 -36.70 -17.44 6.50
CA ASN A 248 -37.62 -18.57 6.42
C ASN A 248 -36.91 -19.93 6.32
N PRO A 249 -35.96 -20.28 7.21
CA PRO A 249 -35.28 -21.58 7.17
C PRO A 249 -36.27 -22.73 7.43
N GLY A 250 -36.24 -23.78 6.58
CA GLY A 250 -37.08 -24.96 6.70
C GLY A 250 -38.58 -24.75 6.47
N ARG A 251 -38.99 -23.54 6.06
CA ARG A 251 -40.40 -23.24 5.73
C ARG A 251 -40.58 -23.40 4.22
N GLU A 252 -41.63 -24.11 3.82
CA GLU A 252 -42.06 -24.22 2.44
C GLU A 252 -42.49 -22.83 1.90
N LEU A 253 -41.90 -22.41 0.77
CA LEU A 253 -42.14 -21.13 0.10
C LEU A 253 -42.57 -21.41 -1.35
N THR A 254 -43.60 -20.70 -1.81
CA THR A 254 -44.05 -20.73 -3.20
C THR A 254 -43.36 -19.62 -3.97
N LEU A 255 -42.54 -19.97 -4.95
CA LEU A 255 -41.85 -19.05 -5.85
C LEU A 255 -42.67 -18.87 -7.13
N HIS A 256 -43.07 -17.63 -7.43
CA HIS A 256 -43.61 -17.30 -8.72
C HIS A 256 -42.49 -16.92 -9.67
N VAL A 257 -42.27 -17.70 -10.74
CA VAL A 257 -41.09 -17.65 -11.59
C VAL A 257 -41.51 -17.36 -13.04
N GLU A 258 -40.87 -16.36 -13.65
CA GLU A 258 -40.91 -16.14 -15.10
C GLU A 258 -39.74 -16.85 -15.76
N ARG A 259 -40.05 -17.83 -16.64
CA ARG A 259 -39.10 -18.59 -17.47
C ARG A 259 -39.41 -18.37 -18.94
N GLY A 260 -38.72 -17.42 -19.58
CA GLY A 260 -39.11 -16.95 -20.92
C GLY A 260 -40.52 -16.34 -20.91
N ASP A 261 -41.40 -16.86 -21.72
CA ASP A 261 -42.81 -16.41 -21.82
C ASP A 261 -43.76 -17.18 -20.87
N SER A 262 -43.26 -18.10 -20.06
CA SER A 262 -44.03 -18.96 -19.19
C SER A 262 -43.95 -18.48 -17.73
N GLN A 263 -45.09 -18.48 -17.05
CA GLN A 263 -45.16 -18.30 -15.60
C GLN A 263 -45.32 -19.66 -14.92
N LEU A 264 -44.48 -19.92 -13.93
CA LEU A 264 -44.40 -21.18 -13.19
C LEU A 264 -44.55 -20.88 -11.69
N GLU A 265 -45.17 -21.80 -10.98
CA GLU A 265 -45.15 -21.84 -9.52
C GLU A 265 -44.28 -23.01 -9.10
N LEU A 266 -43.22 -22.73 -8.39
CA LEU A 266 -42.30 -23.72 -7.85
C LEU A 266 -42.29 -23.65 -6.33
N VAL A 267 -42.31 -24.80 -5.71
CA VAL A 267 -42.28 -24.89 -4.24
C VAL A 267 -40.85 -25.24 -3.80
N VAL A 268 -40.28 -24.43 -2.93
CA VAL A 268 -38.93 -24.63 -2.40
C VAL A 268 -38.93 -24.59 -0.86
N THR A 269 -38.23 -25.48 -0.24
CA THR A 269 -37.99 -25.46 1.21
C THR A 269 -36.54 -25.08 1.47
N PRO A 270 -36.24 -23.85 1.91
CA PRO A 270 -34.88 -23.42 2.19
C PRO A 270 -34.19 -24.32 3.21
N ASP A 271 -32.99 -24.77 2.92
CA ASP A 271 -32.14 -25.46 3.88
C ASP A 271 -31.84 -24.58 5.08
N SER A 272 -31.65 -25.20 6.24
CA SER A 272 -31.32 -24.49 7.47
C SER A 272 -29.83 -24.54 7.71
N ARG A 273 -29.16 -23.36 7.74
CA ARG A 273 -27.73 -23.23 8.11
C ARG A 273 -27.57 -22.32 9.32
N GLU A 274 -26.57 -22.58 10.13
CA GLU A 274 -26.20 -21.65 11.20
C GLU A 274 -25.60 -20.36 10.60
N ASP A 275 -26.04 -19.23 11.12
CA ASP A 275 -25.45 -17.93 10.75
C ASP A 275 -24.08 -17.79 11.41
N ASN A 276 -23.02 -17.77 10.62
CA ASN A 276 -21.64 -17.60 11.11
C ASN A 276 -21.40 -16.23 11.78
N MET A 277 -22.27 -15.26 11.56
CA MET A 277 -22.15 -13.91 12.17
C MET A 277 -23.00 -13.75 13.42
N ARG A 278 -24.07 -14.55 13.57
CA ARG A 278 -24.98 -14.51 14.70
C ARG A 278 -25.10 -15.90 15.31
N SER A 279 -24.20 -16.17 16.25
CA SER A 279 -24.16 -17.49 16.93
C SER A 279 -25.54 -17.91 17.44
N GLY A 280 -26.08 -19.02 16.90
CA GLY A 280 -27.33 -19.64 17.30
C GLY A 280 -28.56 -19.25 16.45
N GLU A 281 -28.48 -18.31 15.52
CA GLU A 281 -29.56 -18.07 14.55
C GLU A 281 -29.42 -18.99 13.34
N LYS A 282 -30.52 -19.56 12.88
CA LYS A 282 -30.59 -20.34 11.65
C LYS A 282 -31.09 -19.48 10.52
N ILE A 283 -30.41 -19.55 9.38
CA ILE A 283 -30.77 -18.85 8.15
C ILE A 283 -31.17 -19.82 7.05
N GLY A 284 -32.14 -19.43 6.23
CA GLY A 284 -32.58 -20.18 5.06
C GLY A 284 -31.62 -20.00 3.89
N PHE A 285 -31.41 -21.09 3.12
CA PHE A 285 -30.56 -21.11 1.94
C PHE A 285 -31.18 -22.04 0.88
N ILE A 286 -31.28 -21.61 -0.37
CA ILE A 286 -31.83 -22.43 -1.46
C ILE A 286 -30.80 -22.86 -2.51
N GLY A 287 -29.60 -22.30 -2.51
CA GLY A 287 -28.51 -22.71 -3.40
C GLY A 287 -28.56 -22.09 -4.79
N VAL A 288 -28.91 -20.82 -4.91
CA VAL A 288 -28.85 -20.05 -6.15
C VAL A 288 -27.78 -18.96 -6.06
N HIS A 289 -27.13 -18.71 -7.19
CA HIS A 289 -26.27 -17.54 -7.37
C HIS A 289 -27.01 -16.46 -8.16
N GLN A 290 -26.64 -15.21 -7.91
CA GLN A 290 -27.13 -14.04 -8.62
C GLN A 290 -26.67 -14.07 -10.08
N HIS A 291 -27.51 -13.58 -10.98
CA HIS A 291 -27.14 -13.42 -12.41
C HIS A 291 -26.13 -12.28 -12.58
N PHE A 292 -25.15 -12.48 -13.48
CA PHE A 292 -24.15 -11.48 -13.82
C PHE A 292 -24.36 -10.97 -15.25
N GLU A 293 -24.36 -9.65 -15.40
CA GLU A 293 -24.53 -8.96 -16.68
C GLU A 293 -23.18 -8.35 -17.13
N HIS A 294 -22.85 -8.47 -18.41
CA HIS A 294 -21.66 -7.83 -18.98
C HIS A 294 -22.01 -6.42 -19.47
N SER A 295 -21.57 -5.41 -18.71
CA SER A 295 -21.73 -3.99 -19.03
C SER A 295 -20.44 -3.25 -18.76
N ILE A 296 -19.85 -2.61 -19.78
CA ILE A 296 -18.62 -1.82 -19.61
C ILE A 296 -18.85 -0.70 -18.62
N LEU A 297 -19.87 0.15 -18.84
CA LEU A 297 -20.18 1.25 -17.94
C LEU A 297 -20.56 0.74 -16.55
N GLY A 298 -21.36 -0.33 -16.47
CA GLY A 298 -21.72 -1.00 -15.21
C GLY A 298 -20.49 -1.44 -14.45
N SER A 299 -19.47 -1.98 -15.12
CA SER A 299 -18.20 -2.43 -14.47
C SER A 299 -17.43 -1.29 -13.83
N PHE A 300 -17.39 -0.10 -14.45
CA PHE A 300 -16.76 1.08 -13.84
C PHE A 300 -17.52 1.54 -12.59
N VAL A 301 -18.86 1.63 -12.67
CA VAL A 301 -19.72 2.03 -11.54
C VAL A 301 -19.60 1.01 -10.41
N TYR A 302 -19.68 -0.27 -10.74
CA TYR A 302 -19.60 -1.37 -9.76
C TYR A 302 -18.23 -1.46 -9.09
N GLY A 303 -17.13 -1.36 -9.86
CA GLY A 303 -15.78 -1.34 -9.30
C GLY A 303 -15.54 -0.18 -8.34
N PHE A 304 -16.06 1.01 -8.68
CA PHE A 304 -16.01 2.17 -7.78
C PHE A 304 -16.88 1.96 -6.53
N ARG A 305 -18.09 1.38 -6.68
CA ARG A 305 -18.97 1.03 -5.54
C ARG A 305 -18.26 0.07 -4.60
N LEU A 306 -17.67 -1.03 -5.11
CA LEU A 306 -16.94 -1.99 -4.30
C LEU A 306 -15.79 -1.34 -3.51
N MET A 307 -15.04 -0.45 -4.16
CA MET A 307 -13.97 0.29 -3.47
C MET A 307 -14.54 1.13 -2.31
N LEU A 308 -15.66 1.79 -2.49
CA LEU A 308 -16.33 2.57 -1.44
C LEU A 308 -16.88 1.67 -0.33
N GLU A 309 -17.48 0.53 -0.66
CA GLU A 309 -18.01 -0.44 0.31
C GLU A 309 -16.89 -0.98 1.20
N VAL A 310 -15.76 -1.42 0.59
CA VAL A 310 -14.58 -1.86 1.33
C VAL A 310 -14.02 -0.72 2.20
N SER A 311 -13.96 0.51 1.67
CA SER A 311 -13.49 1.66 2.44
C SER A 311 -14.40 1.92 3.66
N THR A 312 -15.72 1.88 3.47
CA THR A 312 -16.70 2.07 4.54
C THR A 312 -16.58 0.98 5.60
N LEU A 313 -16.41 -0.28 5.18
CA LEU A 313 -16.18 -1.41 6.09
C LEU A 313 -14.95 -1.18 6.97
N ILE A 314 -13.83 -0.74 6.38
CA ILE A 314 -12.59 -0.47 7.10
C ILE A 314 -12.78 0.68 8.10
N PHE A 315 -13.40 1.80 7.70
CA PHE A 315 -13.69 2.91 8.62
C PHE A 315 -14.61 2.50 9.76
N THR A 316 -15.64 1.70 9.46
CA THR A 316 -16.56 1.16 10.48
C THR A 316 -15.80 0.26 11.46
N SER A 317 -14.93 -0.62 10.96
CA SER A 317 -14.11 -1.51 11.80
C SER A 317 -13.15 -0.72 12.70
N ILE A 318 -12.51 0.34 12.17
CA ILE A 318 -11.68 1.26 12.97
C ILE A 318 -12.54 1.95 14.04
N GLY A 319 -13.74 2.42 13.70
CA GLY A 319 -14.68 3.01 14.63
C GLY A 319 -15.09 2.06 15.76
N MET A 320 -15.41 0.81 15.42
CA MET A 320 -15.73 -0.25 16.40
C MET A 320 -14.54 -0.58 17.30
N LEU A 321 -13.32 -0.56 16.76
CA LEU A 321 -12.10 -0.77 17.54
C LEU A 321 -11.89 0.36 18.55
N ILE A 322 -12.08 1.63 18.13
CA ILE A 322 -11.92 2.80 19.00
C ILE A 322 -12.98 2.82 20.10
N THR A 323 -14.22 2.42 19.80
CA THR A 323 -15.32 2.36 20.78
C THR A 323 -15.28 1.13 21.68
N GLY A 324 -14.39 0.16 21.40
CA GLY A 324 -14.29 -1.09 22.12
C GLY A 324 -15.39 -2.11 21.77
N ALA A 325 -16.21 -1.85 20.75
CA ALA A 325 -17.20 -2.79 20.23
C ALA A 325 -16.55 -3.97 19.48
N LEU A 326 -15.32 -3.78 19.00
CA LEU A 326 -14.47 -4.79 18.40
C LEU A 326 -13.20 -4.95 19.25
N GLY A 327 -12.84 -6.16 19.61
CA GLY A 327 -11.61 -6.45 20.35
C GLY A 327 -10.37 -6.48 19.44
N LEU A 328 -9.18 -6.38 20.04
CA LEU A 328 -7.90 -6.52 19.31
C LEU A 328 -7.68 -7.94 18.74
N ASP A 329 -8.39 -8.91 19.27
CA ASP A 329 -8.41 -10.30 18.82
C ASP A 329 -9.07 -10.50 17.45
N ALA A 330 -9.94 -9.57 17.06
CA ALA A 330 -10.57 -9.55 15.73
C ALA A 330 -9.66 -8.99 14.63
N LEU A 331 -8.56 -8.32 14.98
CA LEU A 331 -7.60 -7.82 14.01
C LEU A 331 -6.76 -8.97 13.44
N ALA A 332 -6.57 -8.94 12.12
CA ALA A 332 -5.62 -9.81 11.45
C ALA A 332 -4.23 -9.15 11.40
N GLY A 333 -3.26 -9.79 12.01
CA GLY A 333 -1.84 -9.42 11.90
C GLY A 333 -1.16 -10.10 10.70
N PRO A 334 0.18 -10.07 10.65
CA PRO A 334 0.94 -10.66 9.55
C PRO A 334 0.62 -12.13 9.30
N VAL A 335 0.38 -12.93 10.37
CA VAL A 335 0.08 -14.35 10.25
C VAL A 335 -1.34 -14.55 9.73
N GLY A 336 -2.31 -13.76 10.18
CA GLY A 336 -3.67 -13.78 9.66
C GLY A 336 -3.75 -13.36 8.18
N ILE A 337 -3.01 -12.30 7.79
CA ILE A 337 -2.91 -11.89 6.38
C ILE A 337 -2.31 -13.02 5.52
N PHE A 338 -1.29 -13.72 6.04
CA PHE A 338 -0.72 -14.89 5.36
C PHE A 338 -1.77 -15.98 5.15
N ASP A 339 -2.54 -16.32 6.18
CA ASP A 339 -3.57 -17.36 6.14
C ASP A 339 -4.69 -16.99 5.16
N PHE A 340 -5.28 -15.80 5.26
CA PHE A 340 -6.29 -15.34 4.32
C PHE A 340 -5.81 -15.26 2.87
N THR A 341 -4.55 -14.85 2.65
CA THR A 341 -3.97 -14.83 1.29
C THR A 341 -3.80 -16.24 0.74
N SER A 342 -3.47 -17.21 1.62
CA SER A 342 -3.39 -18.62 1.24
C SER A 342 -4.75 -19.17 0.83
N GLN A 343 -5.80 -18.87 1.61
CA GLN A 343 -7.17 -19.28 1.30
C GLN A 343 -7.66 -18.63 -0.01
N ALA A 344 -7.43 -17.33 -0.20
CA ALA A 344 -7.77 -16.63 -1.43
C ALA A 344 -7.05 -17.21 -2.65
N ALA A 345 -5.77 -17.57 -2.50
CA ALA A 345 -5.00 -18.21 -3.58
C ALA A 345 -5.52 -19.62 -3.91
N ALA A 346 -5.96 -20.38 -2.92
CA ALA A 346 -6.57 -21.71 -3.11
C ALA A 346 -7.95 -21.62 -3.78
N ALA A 347 -8.71 -20.55 -3.51
CA ALA A 347 -10.01 -20.29 -4.11
C ALA A 347 -9.91 -19.80 -5.58
N GLY A 348 -8.71 -19.46 -6.05
CA GLY A 348 -8.44 -19.10 -7.44
C GLY A 348 -8.14 -17.62 -7.67
N LEU A 349 -7.76 -17.32 -8.92
CA LEU A 349 -7.27 -15.98 -9.27
C LEU A 349 -8.27 -14.84 -9.01
N PRO A 350 -9.57 -14.95 -9.29
CA PRO A 350 -10.52 -13.88 -9.00
C PRO A 350 -10.58 -13.52 -7.51
N MET A 351 -10.62 -14.52 -6.62
CA MET A 351 -10.63 -14.31 -5.17
C MET A 351 -9.32 -13.69 -4.68
N LEU A 352 -8.18 -14.14 -5.22
CA LEU A 352 -6.87 -13.55 -4.90
C LEU A 352 -6.79 -12.08 -5.33
N MET A 353 -7.31 -11.74 -6.52
CA MET A 353 -7.37 -10.37 -7.00
C MET A 353 -8.29 -9.50 -6.13
N GLN A 354 -9.48 -10.00 -5.78
CA GLN A 354 -10.42 -9.30 -4.89
C GLN A 354 -9.80 -9.03 -3.51
N TRP A 355 -9.13 -10.04 -2.94
CA TRP A 355 -8.38 -9.91 -1.69
C TRP A 355 -7.25 -8.87 -1.80
N THR A 356 -6.49 -8.90 -2.90
CA THR A 356 -5.42 -7.94 -3.18
C THR A 356 -5.97 -6.50 -3.24
N ALA A 357 -7.12 -6.30 -3.90
CA ALA A 357 -7.77 -5.00 -3.97
C ALA A 357 -8.24 -4.53 -2.58
N ALA A 358 -8.84 -5.41 -1.79
CA ALA A 358 -9.25 -5.09 -0.42
C ALA A 358 -8.06 -4.72 0.47
N LEU A 359 -6.95 -5.47 0.41
CA LEU A 359 -5.71 -5.14 1.10
C LEU A 359 -5.11 -3.81 0.62
N SER A 360 -5.23 -3.50 -0.67
CA SER A 360 -4.76 -2.22 -1.24
C SER A 360 -5.53 -1.03 -0.66
N VAL A 361 -6.85 -1.12 -0.57
CA VAL A 361 -7.71 -0.10 0.09
C VAL A 361 -7.35 0.02 1.57
N ASN A 362 -7.17 -1.12 2.25
CA ASN A 362 -6.80 -1.14 3.67
C ASN A 362 -5.46 -0.43 3.91
N LEU A 363 -4.44 -0.76 3.12
CA LEU A 363 -3.12 -0.13 3.20
C LEU A 363 -3.20 1.38 2.92
N ALA A 364 -4.01 1.81 1.95
CA ALA A 364 -4.23 3.21 1.65
C ALA A 364 -4.86 3.96 2.84
N ILE A 365 -5.92 3.41 3.43
CA ILE A 365 -6.62 4.02 4.56
C ILE A 365 -5.74 4.06 5.81
N LEU A 366 -5.10 2.93 6.15
CA LEU A 366 -4.23 2.88 7.33
C LEU A 366 -3.06 3.87 7.22
N ASN A 367 -2.44 3.99 6.04
CA ASN A 367 -1.38 4.97 5.81
C ASN A 367 -1.86 6.42 5.88
N LEU A 368 -3.15 6.71 5.66
CA LEU A 368 -3.73 8.04 5.81
C LEU A 368 -4.16 8.38 7.25
N LEU A 369 -4.14 7.43 8.17
CA LEU A 369 -4.42 7.73 9.57
C LEU A 369 -3.39 8.72 10.14
N PRO A 370 -3.80 9.69 10.98
CA PRO A 370 -2.91 10.71 11.54
C PRO A 370 -2.01 10.13 12.65
N ILE A 371 -1.35 9.01 12.35
CA ILE A 371 -0.46 8.30 13.27
C ILE A 371 0.99 8.62 12.84
N PRO A 372 1.84 9.14 13.75
CA PRO A 372 3.27 9.30 13.46
C PRO A 372 3.87 7.97 13.04
N ALA A 373 4.84 8.00 12.12
CA ALA A 373 5.42 6.89 11.38
C ALA A 373 4.66 6.45 10.10
N LEU A 374 3.41 6.88 9.91
CA LEU A 374 2.65 6.70 8.68
C LEU A 374 2.59 8.00 7.86
N ASP A 375 2.18 7.92 6.61
CA ASP A 375 2.05 9.07 5.70
C ASP A 375 1.06 10.12 6.25
N GLY A 376 -0.05 9.67 6.84
CA GLY A 376 -1.05 10.53 7.46
C GLY A 376 -0.49 11.35 8.62
N GLY A 377 0.44 10.79 9.40
CA GLY A 377 1.16 11.53 10.43
C GLY A 377 2.03 12.65 9.86
N ARG A 378 2.72 12.37 8.74
CA ARG A 378 3.49 13.40 8.01
C ARG A 378 2.58 14.47 7.40
N LEU A 379 1.44 14.09 6.83
CA LEU A 379 0.44 15.04 6.34
C LEU A 379 -0.12 15.92 7.47
N LEU A 380 -0.33 15.35 8.65
CA LEU A 380 -0.74 16.11 9.83
C LEU A 380 0.32 17.14 10.22
N PHE A 381 1.62 16.78 10.21
CA PHE A 381 2.70 17.74 10.50
C PHE A 381 2.77 18.85 9.46
N LEU A 382 2.59 18.56 8.18
CA LEU A 382 2.49 19.57 7.12
C LEU A 382 1.26 20.48 7.29
N LEU A 383 0.13 19.95 7.76
CA LEU A 383 -1.05 20.75 8.08
C LEU A 383 -0.77 21.72 9.26
N ILE A 384 -0.11 21.22 10.31
CA ILE A 384 0.30 22.06 11.44
C ILE A 384 1.28 23.15 10.98
N GLU A 385 2.25 22.82 10.12
CA GLU A 385 3.17 23.78 9.51
C GLU A 385 2.41 24.85 8.71
N ALA A 386 1.43 24.45 7.91
CA ALA A 386 0.60 25.36 7.11
C ALA A 386 -0.17 26.37 7.98
N VAL A 387 -0.73 25.90 9.10
CA VAL A 387 -1.47 26.75 10.04
C VAL A 387 -0.55 27.67 10.83
N ARG A 388 0.63 27.18 11.25
CA ARG A 388 1.60 27.96 12.06
C ARG A 388 2.45 28.91 11.25
N GLY A 389 2.55 28.72 9.91
CA GLY A 389 3.42 29.48 9.03
C GLY A 389 4.93 29.21 9.18
N ARG A 390 5.30 28.19 9.98
CA ARG A 390 6.70 27.76 10.17
C ARG A 390 6.81 26.26 10.40
N PRO A 391 7.89 25.63 9.92
CA PRO A 391 8.10 24.19 10.09
C PRO A 391 8.19 23.81 11.58
N LEU A 392 7.89 22.53 11.85
CA LEU A 392 8.13 21.92 13.15
C LEU A 392 9.64 21.73 13.36
N ASP A 393 10.03 21.65 14.60
CA ASP A 393 11.39 21.30 14.98
C ASP A 393 11.68 19.85 14.54
N PRO A 394 12.71 19.60 13.71
CA PRO A 394 13.03 18.26 13.20
C PRO A 394 13.26 17.23 14.30
N GLN A 395 13.79 17.64 15.47
CA GLN A 395 14.02 16.73 16.59
C GLN A 395 12.69 16.27 17.20
N LYS A 396 11.70 17.17 17.31
CA LYS A 396 10.37 16.85 17.85
C LYS A 396 9.57 15.98 16.89
N GLU A 397 9.67 16.26 15.59
CA GLU A 397 9.05 15.47 14.54
C GLU A 397 9.65 14.05 14.53
N GLY A 398 10.99 13.92 14.54
CA GLY A 398 11.69 12.65 14.64
C GLY A 398 11.33 11.84 15.89
N LEU A 399 11.22 12.48 17.05
CA LEU A 399 10.78 11.83 18.29
C LEU A 399 9.33 11.31 18.18
N ALA A 400 8.42 12.11 17.63
CA ALA A 400 7.04 11.68 17.42
C ALA A 400 6.96 10.48 16.49
N HIS A 401 7.73 10.48 15.38
CA HIS A 401 7.81 9.33 14.47
C HIS A 401 8.37 8.09 15.16
N PHE A 402 9.41 8.24 15.98
CA PHE A 402 9.98 7.12 16.74
C PHE A 402 8.98 6.50 17.71
N ILE A 403 8.25 7.34 18.47
CA ILE A 403 7.21 6.87 19.40
C ILE A 403 6.09 6.17 18.63
N GLY A 404 5.60 6.76 17.53
CA GLY A 404 4.57 6.16 16.68
C GLY A 404 5.00 4.81 16.14
N PHE A 405 6.23 4.70 15.65
CA PHE A 405 6.81 3.44 15.17
C PHE A 405 6.88 2.38 16.29
N ALA A 406 7.33 2.75 17.48
CA ALA A 406 7.40 1.83 18.61
C ALA A 406 6.00 1.30 19.01
N LEU A 407 4.98 2.17 19.02
CA LEU A 407 3.60 1.78 19.29
C LEU A 407 3.04 0.86 18.20
N LEU A 408 3.30 1.15 16.91
CA LEU A 408 2.89 0.28 15.82
C LEU A 408 3.57 -1.09 15.90
N MET A 409 4.86 -1.14 16.22
CA MET A 409 5.58 -2.41 16.41
C MET A 409 5.00 -3.22 17.57
N LEU A 410 4.66 -2.55 18.68
CA LEU A 410 3.99 -3.21 19.82
C LEU A 410 2.63 -3.78 19.40
N LEU A 411 1.82 -2.99 18.69
CA LEU A 411 0.52 -3.44 18.18
C LEU A 411 0.68 -4.67 17.26
N ILE A 412 1.63 -4.63 16.31
CA ILE A 412 1.92 -5.75 15.42
C ILE A 412 2.29 -7.01 16.23
N LEU A 413 3.10 -6.88 17.28
CA LEU A 413 3.47 -8.01 18.12
C LEU A 413 2.25 -8.60 18.85
N VAL A 414 1.39 -7.76 19.43
CA VAL A 414 0.16 -8.21 20.11
C VAL A 414 -0.78 -8.91 19.15
N VAL A 415 -1.04 -8.32 17.98
CA VAL A 415 -1.95 -8.90 16.99
C VAL A 415 -1.36 -10.17 16.38
N THR A 416 -0.04 -10.24 16.15
CA THR A 416 0.62 -11.47 15.70
C THR A 416 0.48 -12.59 16.73
N TRP A 417 0.61 -12.25 18.01
CA TRP A 417 0.39 -13.22 19.10
C TRP A 417 -1.06 -13.75 19.10
N ASN A 418 -2.04 -12.87 18.93
CA ASN A 418 -3.46 -13.27 18.83
C ASN A 418 -3.71 -14.17 17.60
N ASP A 419 -3.12 -13.85 16.44
CA ASP A 419 -3.19 -14.70 15.25
C ASP A 419 -2.67 -16.12 15.53
N ILE A 420 -1.50 -16.21 16.17
CA ILE A 420 -0.89 -17.51 16.53
C ILE A 420 -1.81 -18.29 17.47
N GLN A 421 -2.37 -17.64 18.48
CA GLN A 421 -3.31 -18.29 19.38
C GLN A 421 -4.55 -18.80 18.64
N ARG A 422 -5.15 -17.99 17.77
CA ARG A 422 -6.35 -18.33 17.00
C ARG A 422 -6.11 -19.49 16.05
N ILE A 423 -4.97 -19.48 15.32
CA ILE A 423 -4.70 -20.47 14.27
C ILE A 423 -4.18 -21.79 14.81
N PHE A 424 -3.39 -21.77 15.89
CA PHE A 424 -2.67 -22.96 16.37
C PHE A 424 -3.21 -23.53 17.69
N PHE A 425 -3.92 -22.74 18.51
CA PHE A 425 -4.33 -23.17 19.85
C PHE A 425 -5.86 -23.15 20.08
N ASN A 426 -6.65 -22.37 19.29
CA ASN A 426 -8.11 -22.31 19.41
C ASN A 426 -8.77 -22.99 18.20
N GLN A 427 -8.41 -24.28 17.95
CA GLN A 427 -9.15 -25.13 17.02
C GLN A 427 -10.34 -25.78 17.69
#